data_8915ecdd887632f0d1fc166f872e4c31
#
_entry.id   8915ecdd887632f0d1fc166f872e4c31
#
_cell.length_a   1.000
_cell.length_b   1.000
_cell.length_c   1.000
_cell.angle_alpha   90.00
_cell.angle_beta   90.00
_cell.angle_gamma   90.00
#
_symmetry.space_group_name_H-M   'P 1'
#
loop_
_entity.id
_entity.type
_entity.pdbx_description
1 polymer ?
#
loop_
_entity_poly.entity_id
_entity_poly.type
_entity_poly.pdbx_seq_one_letter_code
_entity_poly.pdbx_strand_id
1 'polypeptide(L)'
;MPAPRAPGLRGGLARARRTLPSPAATPFAFGYALLLLATSLYADYGDPDTVDALLQGSSTDVAHLSTAPVPTIFASALWIAGGIASPYAVVFIFVLAALERRIGGWRTAGVFLLGHVVATLATEIPVALSVLAGHLPESSLHRLDYGISFGLMATVGALTGLLAPLFRWTTLAVVAVLLVDDLLDMVEPLAAWGHPIALLVGLACWPAVRRVGPGASRG
;
A
#
# COMPACT_ATOMS: atom_id res chain seq x y z
N MET A 1 14.93 -46.90 0.28
CA MET A 1 14.15 -45.66 0.20
C MET A 1 14.83 -44.72 -0.81
N PRO A 2 14.22 -44.31 -1.92
CA PRO A 2 14.83 -43.38 -2.85
C PRO A 2 14.82 -41.96 -2.23
N ALA A 3 15.95 -41.26 -2.31
CA ALA A 3 16.11 -39.89 -1.81
C ALA A 3 15.17 -38.91 -2.53
N PRO A 4 14.62 -37.91 -1.83
CA PRO A 4 13.77 -36.91 -2.46
C PRO A 4 14.57 -36.10 -3.49
N ARG A 5 14.14 -36.17 -4.74
CA ARG A 5 14.74 -35.36 -5.83
C ARG A 5 14.57 -33.88 -5.52
N ALA A 6 15.67 -33.13 -5.45
CA ALA A 6 15.66 -31.68 -5.37
C ALA A 6 14.83 -31.09 -6.55
N PRO A 7 14.00 -30.08 -6.33
CA PRO A 7 13.24 -29.43 -7.41
C PRO A 7 14.24 -28.80 -8.39
N GLY A 8 14.27 -29.29 -9.62
CA GLY A 8 15.16 -28.78 -10.66
C GLY A 8 14.87 -27.31 -10.95
N LEU A 9 15.86 -26.57 -11.47
CA LEU A 9 15.80 -25.15 -11.84
C LEU A 9 14.50 -24.74 -12.58
N ARG A 10 13.95 -25.64 -13.41
CA ARG A 10 12.67 -25.45 -14.11
C ARG A 10 11.47 -25.38 -13.15
N GLY A 11 11.48 -26.12 -12.04
CA GLY A 11 10.44 -26.05 -11.01
C GLY A 11 10.51 -24.76 -10.19
N GLY A 12 11.70 -24.22 -9.94
CA GLY A 12 11.91 -22.93 -9.29
C GLY A 12 11.43 -21.77 -10.13
N LEU A 13 11.78 -21.73 -11.41
CA LEU A 13 11.32 -20.70 -12.36
C LEU A 13 9.79 -20.72 -12.56
N ALA A 14 9.18 -21.89 -12.64
CA ALA A 14 7.72 -22.03 -12.75
C ALA A 14 7.01 -21.55 -11.48
N ARG A 15 7.60 -21.75 -10.30
CA ARG A 15 7.07 -21.27 -9.02
C ARG A 15 7.24 -19.74 -8.89
N ALA A 16 8.38 -19.18 -9.28
CA ALA A 16 8.63 -17.73 -9.30
C ALA A 16 7.68 -17.01 -10.26
N ARG A 17 7.45 -17.55 -11.47
CA ARG A 17 6.46 -17.01 -12.42
C ARG A 17 5.03 -16.97 -11.86
N ARG A 18 4.68 -17.88 -10.96
CA ARG A 18 3.36 -17.91 -10.30
C ARG A 18 3.21 -16.85 -9.20
N THR A 19 4.28 -16.20 -8.75
CA THR A 19 4.21 -15.12 -7.74
C THR A 19 4.04 -13.74 -8.36
N LEU A 20 4.48 -13.53 -9.60
CA LEU A 20 4.34 -12.26 -10.31
C LEU A 20 2.89 -12.00 -10.73
N PRO A 21 2.43 -10.73 -10.75
CA PRO A 21 1.12 -10.39 -11.27
C PRO A 21 1.01 -10.80 -12.74
N SER A 22 -0.19 -11.22 -13.12
CA SER A 22 -0.49 -11.57 -14.50
C SER A 22 -1.92 -11.19 -14.84
N PRO A 23 -2.22 -10.83 -16.13
CA PRO A 23 -3.56 -10.40 -16.51
C PRO A 23 -4.63 -11.46 -16.24
N ALA A 24 -4.27 -12.75 -16.30
CA ALA A 24 -5.20 -13.85 -16.07
C ALA A 24 -5.41 -14.20 -14.60
N ALA A 25 -4.35 -14.14 -13.76
CA ALA A 25 -4.42 -14.61 -12.37
C ALA A 25 -4.63 -13.48 -11.35
N THR A 26 -4.21 -12.26 -11.68
CA THR A 26 -4.27 -11.09 -10.79
C THR A 26 -4.48 -9.82 -11.62
N PRO A 27 -5.64 -9.70 -12.31
CA PRO A 27 -5.90 -8.59 -13.23
C PRO A 27 -5.85 -7.22 -12.54
N PHE A 28 -6.32 -7.10 -11.30
CA PHE A 28 -6.25 -5.84 -10.55
C PHE A 28 -4.80 -5.45 -10.25
N ALA A 29 -4.02 -6.32 -9.62
CA ALA A 29 -2.62 -6.04 -9.29
C ALA A 29 -1.77 -5.81 -10.55
N PHE A 30 -2.05 -6.54 -11.62
CA PHE A 30 -1.36 -6.38 -12.91
C PHE A 30 -1.68 -5.02 -13.55
N GLY A 31 -2.96 -4.66 -13.68
CA GLY A 31 -3.39 -3.39 -14.26
C GLY A 31 -2.91 -2.20 -13.43
N TYR A 32 -2.99 -2.30 -12.11
CA TYR A 32 -2.53 -1.24 -11.23
C TYR A 32 -1.00 -1.08 -11.26
N ALA A 33 -0.23 -2.18 -11.33
CA ALA A 33 1.22 -2.12 -11.52
C ALA A 33 1.62 -1.45 -12.85
N LEU A 34 0.88 -1.70 -13.94
CA LEU A 34 1.12 -1.03 -15.22
C LEU A 34 0.79 0.48 -15.14
N LEU A 35 -0.28 0.84 -14.44
CA LEU A 35 -0.64 2.25 -14.22
C LEU A 35 0.46 2.97 -13.43
N LEU A 36 0.91 2.37 -12.31
CA LEU A 36 1.99 2.95 -11.50
C LEU A 36 3.34 3.00 -12.26
N LEU A 37 3.60 2.03 -13.12
CA LEU A 37 4.77 2.09 -14.01
C LEU A 37 4.66 3.28 -14.97
N ALA A 38 3.51 3.49 -15.58
CA ALA A 38 3.30 4.60 -16.51
C ALA A 38 3.44 5.97 -15.81
N THR A 39 2.83 6.14 -14.63
CA THR A 39 2.95 7.39 -13.85
C THR A 39 4.37 7.61 -13.34
N SER A 40 5.07 6.56 -12.91
CA SER A 40 6.48 6.68 -12.48
C SER A 40 7.40 7.05 -13.65
N LEU A 41 7.21 6.43 -14.82
CA LEU A 41 7.98 6.82 -16.02
C LEU A 41 7.68 8.26 -16.44
N TYR A 42 6.42 8.69 -16.32
CA TYR A 42 6.08 10.09 -16.59
C TYR A 42 6.70 11.04 -15.56
N ALA A 43 6.75 10.65 -14.28
CA ALA A 43 7.41 11.43 -13.23
C ALA A 43 8.94 11.55 -13.46
N ASP A 44 9.59 10.48 -13.97
CA ASP A 44 11.04 10.45 -14.19
C ASP A 44 11.46 11.17 -15.48
N TYR A 45 10.63 11.18 -16.53
CA TYR A 45 10.99 11.64 -17.87
C TYR A 45 10.11 12.75 -18.44
N GLY A 46 9.03 13.12 -17.74
CA GLY A 46 8.12 14.20 -18.13
C GLY A 46 8.71 15.60 -17.94
N ASP A 47 7.96 16.60 -18.36
CA ASP A 47 8.29 18.00 -18.09
C ASP A 47 8.22 18.27 -16.59
N PRO A 48 9.31 18.75 -15.94
CA PRO A 48 9.37 18.89 -14.48
C PRO A 48 8.25 19.76 -13.89
N ASP A 49 7.95 20.89 -14.53
CA ASP A 49 6.92 21.81 -14.03
C ASP A 49 5.53 21.16 -14.07
N THR A 50 5.26 20.38 -15.13
CA THR A 50 4.00 19.64 -15.26
C THR A 50 3.92 18.50 -14.25
N VAL A 51 5.02 17.78 -14.02
CA VAL A 51 5.10 16.71 -13.00
C VAL A 51 4.84 17.28 -11.61
N ASP A 52 5.50 18.36 -11.24
CA ASP A 52 5.33 19.02 -9.95
C ASP A 52 3.87 19.50 -9.76
N ALA A 53 3.27 20.10 -10.77
CA ALA A 53 1.87 20.52 -10.72
C ALA A 53 0.91 19.34 -10.55
N LEU A 54 1.18 18.19 -11.19
CA LEU A 54 0.37 16.99 -11.04
C LEU A 54 0.54 16.35 -9.66
N LEU A 55 1.74 16.27 -9.13
CA LEU A 55 2.00 15.74 -7.79
C LEU A 55 1.33 16.61 -6.71
N GLN A 56 1.48 17.93 -6.81
CA GLN A 56 0.81 18.86 -5.91
C GLN A 56 -0.72 18.76 -6.01
N GLY A 57 -1.28 18.76 -7.23
CA GLY A 57 -2.71 18.60 -7.45
C GLY A 57 -3.28 17.23 -7.03
N SER A 58 -2.41 16.23 -6.84
CA SER A 58 -2.77 14.90 -6.35
C SER A 58 -2.51 14.73 -4.84
N SER A 59 -2.06 15.77 -4.15
CA SER A 59 -1.71 15.71 -2.73
C SER A 59 -2.95 15.52 -1.87
N THR A 60 -2.91 14.57 -0.92
CA THR A 60 -3.96 14.34 0.08
C THR A 60 -3.85 15.28 1.29
N ASP A 61 -3.30 16.46 1.09
CA ASP A 61 -3.29 17.50 2.13
C ASP A 61 -4.70 18.03 2.48
N VAL A 62 -4.80 18.73 3.60
CA VAL A 62 -6.08 19.24 4.12
C VAL A 62 -6.78 20.16 3.10
N ALA A 63 -6.04 21.01 2.38
CA ALA A 63 -6.62 21.96 1.44
C ALA A 63 -7.31 21.24 0.27
N HIS A 64 -6.66 20.25 -0.34
CA HIS A 64 -7.25 19.47 -1.42
C HIS A 64 -8.38 18.56 -0.93
N LEU A 65 -8.22 17.90 0.24
CA LEU A 65 -9.27 17.05 0.81
C LEU A 65 -10.53 17.86 1.19
N SER A 66 -10.39 19.12 1.60
CA SER A 66 -11.53 19.96 1.93
C SER A 66 -12.39 20.39 0.73
N THR A 67 -11.77 20.46 -0.46
CA THR A 67 -12.42 20.94 -1.69
C THR A 67 -12.86 19.80 -2.61
N ALA A 68 -12.06 18.76 -2.75
CA ALA A 68 -12.28 17.67 -3.69
C ALA A 68 -11.81 16.30 -3.13
N PRO A 69 -12.40 15.79 -2.01
CA PRO A 69 -11.86 14.63 -1.29
C PRO A 69 -11.77 13.36 -2.14
N VAL A 70 -12.80 13.07 -2.93
CA VAL A 70 -12.83 11.83 -3.72
C VAL A 70 -11.76 11.80 -4.82
N PRO A 71 -11.70 12.78 -5.75
CA PRO A 71 -10.66 12.77 -6.76
C PRO A 71 -9.25 12.84 -6.16
N THR A 72 -9.04 13.60 -5.09
CA THR A 72 -7.73 13.70 -4.42
C THR A 72 -7.25 12.35 -3.88
N ILE A 73 -8.10 11.60 -3.17
CA ILE A 73 -7.77 10.26 -2.65
C ILE A 73 -7.40 9.29 -3.79
N PHE A 74 -8.12 9.31 -4.90
CA PHE A 74 -7.79 8.43 -6.04
C PHE A 74 -6.54 8.90 -6.76
N ALA A 75 -6.35 10.20 -6.97
CA ALA A 75 -5.20 10.76 -7.65
C ALA A 75 -3.89 10.52 -6.88
N SER A 76 -3.89 10.68 -5.56
CA SER A 76 -2.71 10.44 -4.73
C SER A 76 -2.23 8.98 -4.80
N ALA A 77 -3.14 8.04 -4.93
CA ALA A 77 -2.82 6.61 -5.07
C ALA A 77 -2.27 6.24 -6.46
N LEU A 78 -2.13 7.18 -7.40
CA LEU A 78 -1.53 6.93 -8.72
C LEU A 78 0.00 7.13 -8.73
N TRP A 79 0.61 7.49 -7.63
CA TRP A 79 2.03 7.81 -7.54
C TRP A 79 2.78 6.91 -6.56
N ILE A 80 4.06 6.69 -6.82
CA ILE A 80 4.98 6.00 -5.91
C ILE A 80 5.97 7.03 -5.39
N ALA A 81 5.93 7.33 -4.09
CA ALA A 81 6.92 8.18 -3.46
C ALA A 81 8.32 7.54 -3.60
N GLY A 82 9.27 8.31 -4.13
CA GLY A 82 10.60 7.80 -4.47
C GLY A 82 10.69 7.05 -5.81
N GLY A 83 9.62 7.06 -6.64
CA GLY A 83 9.62 6.50 -7.99
C GLY A 83 9.66 4.97 -8.04
N ILE A 84 9.90 4.41 -9.24
CA ILE A 84 9.86 2.97 -9.48
C ILE A 84 10.98 2.19 -8.77
N ALA A 85 12.09 2.85 -8.44
CA ALA A 85 13.20 2.26 -7.69
C ALA A 85 12.92 2.16 -6.18
N SER A 86 11.82 2.73 -5.71
CA SER A 86 11.41 2.66 -4.31
C SER A 86 11.19 1.20 -3.86
N PRO A 87 11.63 0.81 -2.64
CA PRO A 87 11.32 -0.51 -2.08
C PRO A 87 9.82 -0.75 -1.97
N TYR A 88 9.01 0.30 -1.83
CA TYR A 88 7.55 0.20 -1.84
C TYR A 88 7.01 -0.35 -3.17
N ALA A 89 7.59 0.03 -4.31
CA ALA A 89 7.18 -0.48 -5.63
C ALA A 89 7.36 -2.00 -5.73
N VAL A 90 8.50 -2.51 -5.27
CA VAL A 90 8.82 -3.95 -5.30
C VAL A 90 7.88 -4.73 -4.38
N VAL A 91 7.73 -4.29 -3.13
CA VAL A 91 6.85 -4.93 -2.15
C VAL A 91 5.40 -4.90 -2.61
N PHE A 92 4.95 -3.77 -3.18
CA PHE A 92 3.61 -3.60 -3.72
C PHE A 92 3.24 -4.69 -4.73
N ILE A 93 4.08 -4.93 -5.72
CA ILE A 93 3.83 -5.91 -6.78
C ILE A 93 3.54 -7.30 -6.20
N PHE A 94 4.36 -7.75 -5.26
CA PHE A 94 4.23 -9.09 -4.68
C PHE A 94 3.07 -9.20 -3.69
N VAL A 95 2.91 -8.20 -2.82
CA VAL A 95 1.90 -8.22 -1.76
C VAL A 95 0.49 -8.11 -2.34
N LEU A 96 0.28 -7.18 -3.26
CA LEU A 96 -1.03 -6.99 -3.89
C LEU A 96 -1.46 -8.22 -4.69
N ALA A 97 -0.55 -8.77 -5.53
CA ALA A 97 -0.82 -9.99 -6.28
C ALA A 97 -1.03 -11.20 -5.36
N ALA A 98 -0.30 -11.29 -4.25
CA ALA A 98 -0.46 -12.38 -3.29
C ALA A 98 -1.81 -12.32 -2.56
N LEU A 99 -2.31 -11.13 -2.24
CA LEU A 99 -3.63 -10.97 -1.64
C LEU A 99 -4.73 -11.25 -2.68
N GLU A 100 -4.61 -10.68 -3.88
CA GLU A 100 -5.59 -10.87 -4.96
C GLU A 100 -5.82 -12.34 -5.30
N ARG A 101 -4.74 -13.14 -5.37
CA ARG A 101 -4.86 -14.60 -5.60
C ARG A 101 -5.66 -15.32 -4.52
N ARG A 102 -5.79 -14.76 -3.33
CA ARG A 102 -6.46 -15.38 -2.19
C ARG A 102 -7.90 -14.94 -2.00
N ILE A 103 -8.20 -13.68 -2.28
CA ILE A 103 -9.51 -13.08 -1.98
C ILE A 103 -10.18 -12.43 -3.21
N GLY A 104 -9.50 -12.38 -4.36
CA GLY A 104 -9.99 -11.77 -5.59
C GLY A 104 -9.74 -10.25 -5.67
N GLY A 105 -9.80 -9.70 -6.90
CA GLY A 105 -9.43 -8.32 -7.20
C GLY A 105 -10.23 -7.27 -6.45
N TRP A 106 -11.57 -7.35 -6.46
CA TRP A 106 -12.43 -6.36 -5.80
C TRP A 106 -12.20 -6.24 -4.30
N ARG A 107 -12.01 -7.38 -3.62
CA ARG A 107 -11.73 -7.38 -2.18
C ARG A 107 -10.34 -6.84 -1.88
N THR A 108 -9.38 -7.12 -2.73
CA THR A 108 -8.02 -6.56 -2.63
C THR A 108 -8.05 -5.06 -2.84
N ALA A 109 -8.74 -4.56 -3.86
CA ALA A 109 -8.95 -3.14 -4.08
C ALA A 109 -9.65 -2.48 -2.88
N GLY A 110 -10.68 -3.14 -2.32
CA GLY A 110 -11.39 -2.66 -1.13
C GLY A 110 -10.50 -2.55 0.11
N VAL A 111 -9.65 -3.54 0.38
CA VAL A 111 -8.67 -3.47 1.50
C VAL A 111 -7.67 -2.35 1.29
N PHE A 112 -7.11 -2.25 0.08
CA PHE A 112 -6.16 -1.21 -0.28
C PHE A 112 -6.78 0.19 -0.08
N LEU A 113 -7.94 0.43 -0.68
CA LEU A 113 -8.63 1.72 -0.62
C LEU A 113 -9.06 2.06 0.81
N LEU A 114 -9.57 1.09 1.58
CA LEU A 114 -9.95 1.30 2.98
C LEU A 114 -8.75 1.76 3.81
N GLY A 115 -7.60 1.08 3.67
CA GLY A 115 -6.37 1.47 4.36
C GLY A 115 -5.89 2.86 3.95
N HIS A 116 -5.90 3.14 2.65
CA HIS A 116 -5.50 4.43 2.12
C HIS A 116 -6.38 5.56 2.66
N VAL A 117 -7.71 5.44 2.56
CA VAL A 117 -8.66 6.47 3.05
C VAL A 117 -8.56 6.66 4.56
N VAL A 118 -8.58 5.57 5.33
CA VAL A 118 -8.59 5.66 6.81
C VAL A 118 -7.28 6.25 7.33
N ALA A 119 -6.13 5.83 6.80
CA ALA A 119 -4.85 6.37 7.23
C ALA A 119 -4.70 7.84 6.84
N THR A 120 -5.05 8.23 5.60
CA THR A 120 -5.04 9.63 5.15
C THR A 120 -5.92 10.50 6.06
N LEU A 121 -7.17 10.12 6.31
CA LEU A 121 -8.04 10.91 7.18
C LEU A 121 -7.54 10.95 8.63
N ALA A 122 -6.97 9.85 9.13
CA ALA A 122 -6.43 9.79 10.49
C ALA A 122 -5.16 10.63 10.67
N THR A 123 -4.43 10.95 9.62
CA THR A 123 -3.26 11.85 9.66
C THR A 123 -3.66 13.29 9.36
N GLU A 124 -4.51 13.55 8.39
CA GLU A 124 -4.84 14.90 7.94
C GLU A 124 -5.88 15.61 8.83
N ILE A 125 -6.84 14.90 9.43
CA ILE A 125 -7.80 15.51 10.36
C ILE A 125 -7.10 16.14 11.58
N PRO A 126 -6.14 15.46 12.26
CA PRO A 126 -5.36 16.11 13.34
C PRO A 126 -4.57 17.33 12.88
N VAL A 127 -4.03 17.35 11.65
CA VAL A 127 -3.34 18.52 11.09
C VAL A 127 -4.33 19.67 10.97
N ALA A 128 -5.49 19.44 10.35
CA ALA A 128 -6.54 20.45 10.21
C ALA A 128 -6.97 21.05 11.57
N LEU A 129 -7.24 20.17 12.55
CA LEU A 129 -7.62 20.58 13.90
C LEU A 129 -6.51 21.37 14.62
N SER A 130 -5.25 20.97 14.42
CA SER A 130 -4.09 21.65 15.01
C SER A 130 -3.87 23.04 14.42
N VAL A 131 -4.12 23.21 13.11
CA VAL A 131 -4.08 24.55 12.48
C VAL A 131 -5.22 25.41 12.99
N LEU A 132 -6.44 24.89 13.06
CA LEU A 132 -7.60 25.60 13.59
C LEU A 132 -7.41 26.03 15.06
N ALA A 133 -6.71 25.23 15.85
CA ALA A 133 -6.37 25.54 17.24
C ALA A 133 -5.15 26.49 17.38
N GLY A 134 -4.51 26.88 16.29
CA GLY A 134 -3.31 27.73 16.31
C GLY A 134 -2.03 27.04 16.75
N HIS A 135 -2.00 25.72 16.79
CA HIS A 135 -0.81 24.93 17.15
C HIS A 135 0.13 24.67 15.97
N LEU A 136 -0.40 24.70 14.75
CA LEU A 136 0.37 24.56 13.50
C LEU A 136 0.12 25.77 12.60
N PRO A 137 1.11 26.18 11.78
CA PRO A 137 0.94 27.25 10.81
C PRO A 137 0.03 26.81 9.66
N GLU A 138 -0.62 27.77 8.98
CA GLU A 138 -1.49 27.51 7.82
C GLU A 138 -0.77 26.78 6.67
N SER A 139 0.54 26.98 6.52
CA SER A 139 1.34 26.23 5.55
C SER A 139 1.28 24.72 5.74
N SER A 140 0.92 24.24 6.94
CA SER A 140 0.73 22.81 7.21
C SER A 140 -0.48 22.19 6.49
N LEU A 141 -1.43 23.04 6.03
CA LEU A 141 -2.59 22.60 5.23
C LEU A 141 -2.23 22.18 3.80
N HIS A 142 -1.02 22.52 3.34
CA HIS A 142 -0.51 22.30 1.98
C HIS A 142 0.72 21.41 1.96
N ARG A 143 0.85 20.48 2.92
CA ARG A 143 1.94 19.49 2.91
C ARG A 143 1.74 18.52 1.78
N LEU A 144 2.79 18.31 1.00
CA LEU A 144 2.76 17.31 -0.06
C LEU A 144 2.65 15.91 0.54
N ASP A 145 1.53 15.26 0.31
CA ASP A 145 1.25 13.88 0.70
C ASP A 145 0.60 13.12 -0.45
N TYR A 146 1.28 12.13 -0.97
CA TYR A 146 0.79 11.23 -2.00
C TYR A 146 1.49 9.88 -1.95
N GLY A 147 0.87 8.87 -2.53
CA GLY A 147 1.50 7.58 -2.74
C GLY A 147 0.66 6.38 -2.30
N ILE A 148 1.11 5.22 -2.73
CA ILE A 148 0.45 3.93 -2.50
C ILE A 148 0.71 3.35 -1.11
N SER A 149 1.55 3.97 -0.28
CA SER A 149 2.15 3.33 0.90
C SER A 149 1.12 2.93 1.97
N PHE A 150 0.12 3.78 2.24
CA PHE A 150 -0.95 3.45 3.20
C PHE A 150 -1.80 2.27 2.72
N GLY A 151 -2.21 2.28 1.45
CA GLY A 151 -2.94 1.15 0.87
C GLY A 151 -2.11 -0.13 0.89
N LEU A 152 -0.80 -0.04 0.61
CA LEU A 152 0.12 -1.16 0.69
C LEU A 152 0.22 -1.71 2.12
N MET A 153 0.39 -0.87 3.14
CA MET A 153 0.47 -1.30 4.53
C MET A 153 -0.80 -2.03 4.99
N ALA A 154 -1.97 -1.53 4.61
CA ALA A 154 -3.23 -2.23 4.87
C ALA A 154 -3.29 -3.59 4.15
N THR A 155 -2.80 -3.65 2.91
CA THR A 155 -2.74 -4.90 2.14
C THR A 155 -1.77 -5.91 2.79
N VAL A 156 -0.62 -5.46 3.31
CA VAL A 156 0.31 -6.28 4.11
C VAL A 156 -0.39 -6.81 5.35
N GLY A 157 -1.04 -5.93 6.13
CA GLY A 157 -1.80 -6.30 7.33
C GLY A 157 -2.84 -7.38 7.03
N ALA A 158 -3.66 -7.19 6.01
CA ALA A 158 -4.69 -8.16 5.61
C ALA A 158 -4.10 -9.49 5.13
N LEU A 159 -3.03 -9.45 4.32
CA LEU A 159 -2.36 -10.64 3.80
C LEU A 159 -1.81 -11.52 4.93
N THR A 160 -1.26 -10.93 6.00
CA THR A 160 -0.72 -11.69 7.14
C THR A 160 -1.79 -12.57 7.80
N GLY A 161 -3.07 -12.16 7.74
CA GLY A 161 -4.20 -12.98 8.19
C GLY A 161 -4.35 -14.33 7.48
N LEU A 162 -3.83 -14.44 6.25
CA LEU A 162 -3.92 -15.61 5.37
C LEU A 162 -2.61 -16.41 5.29
N LEU A 163 -1.55 -15.98 5.99
CA LEU A 163 -0.28 -16.67 6.04
C LEU A 163 -0.26 -17.76 7.13
N ALA A 164 0.60 -18.77 6.95
CA ALA A 164 0.91 -19.71 8.01
C ALA A 164 1.51 -19.00 9.23
N PRO A 165 1.32 -19.51 10.46
CA PRO A 165 1.68 -18.78 11.69
C PRO A 165 3.11 -18.23 11.71
N LEU A 166 4.09 -19.03 11.29
CA LEU A 166 5.49 -18.60 11.24
C LEU A 166 5.67 -17.37 10.35
N PHE A 167 5.22 -17.45 9.09
CA PHE A 167 5.34 -16.34 8.14
C PHE A 167 4.53 -15.10 8.57
N ARG A 168 3.35 -15.30 9.16
CA ARG A 168 2.52 -14.23 9.72
C ARG A 168 3.29 -13.42 10.74
N TRP A 169 3.75 -14.08 11.79
CA TRP A 169 4.39 -13.40 12.91
C TRP A 169 5.76 -12.83 12.54
N THR A 170 6.53 -13.52 11.68
CA THR A 170 7.79 -12.98 11.16
C THR A 170 7.56 -11.72 10.34
N THR A 171 6.57 -11.72 9.42
CA THR A 171 6.26 -10.52 8.63
C THR A 171 5.83 -9.37 9.54
N LEU A 172 4.93 -9.63 10.50
CA LEU A 172 4.47 -8.58 11.43
C LEU A 172 5.60 -8.05 12.30
N ALA A 173 6.50 -8.91 12.77
CA ALA A 173 7.66 -8.48 13.56
C ALA A 173 8.61 -7.60 12.74
N VAL A 174 8.92 -7.98 11.49
CA VAL A 174 9.77 -7.17 10.61
C VAL A 174 9.11 -5.82 10.32
N VAL A 175 7.83 -5.82 9.94
CA VAL A 175 7.10 -4.56 9.67
C VAL A 175 7.02 -3.71 10.93
N ALA A 176 6.76 -4.28 12.11
CA ALA A 176 6.71 -3.53 13.36
C ALA A 176 8.06 -2.86 13.70
N VAL A 177 9.18 -3.55 13.45
CA VAL A 177 10.52 -2.95 13.65
C VAL A 177 10.72 -1.74 12.73
N LEU A 178 10.39 -1.87 11.43
CA LEU A 178 10.51 -0.77 10.47
C LEU A 178 9.61 0.41 10.84
N LEU A 179 8.37 0.15 11.27
CA LEU A 179 7.44 1.21 11.69
C LEU A 179 7.85 1.90 12.99
N VAL A 180 8.48 1.18 13.91
CA VAL A 180 9.04 1.79 15.13
C VAL A 180 10.24 2.66 14.77
N ASP A 181 11.09 2.24 13.85
CA ASP A 181 12.22 3.02 13.36
C ASP A 181 11.74 4.33 12.73
N ASP A 182 10.77 4.25 11.79
CA ASP A 182 10.12 5.43 11.18
C ASP A 182 9.51 6.38 12.23
N LEU A 183 8.89 5.83 13.28
CA LEU A 183 8.30 6.62 14.37
C LEU A 183 9.33 7.29 15.26
N LEU A 184 10.51 6.69 15.43
CA LEU A 184 11.61 7.28 16.23
C LEU A 184 12.34 8.36 15.43
N ASP A 185 12.53 8.15 14.15
CA ASP A 185 13.26 9.09 13.28
C ASP A 185 12.39 10.31 12.91
N MET A 186 11.07 10.14 12.81
CA MET A 186 10.09 11.21 12.52
C MET A 186 10.49 12.10 11.31
N VAL A 187 11.16 11.52 10.31
CA VAL A 187 11.58 12.25 9.10
C VAL A 187 10.35 12.73 8.32
N GLU A 188 9.37 11.83 8.15
CA GLU A 188 8.07 12.12 7.51
C GLU A 188 6.93 11.82 8.51
N PRO A 189 6.55 12.80 9.36
CA PRO A 189 5.62 12.55 10.47
C PRO A 189 4.27 11.97 10.06
N LEU A 190 3.71 12.39 8.91
CA LEU A 190 2.43 11.86 8.42
C LEU A 190 2.56 10.38 8.04
N ALA A 191 3.62 10.02 7.31
CA ALA A 191 3.90 8.63 6.96
C ALA A 191 4.19 7.78 8.20
N ALA A 192 4.99 8.30 9.16
CA ALA A 192 5.36 7.62 10.40
C ALA A 192 4.11 7.22 11.22
N TRP A 193 3.08 8.06 11.28
CA TRP A 193 1.81 7.74 11.93
C TRP A 193 0.82 6.99 11.01
N GLY A 194 0.78 7.33 9.74
CA GLY A 194 -0.15 6.75 8.78
C GLY A 194 0.11 5.26 8.48
N HIS A 195 1.37 4.85 8.39
CA HIS A 195 1.73 3.46 8.13
C HIS A 195 1.26 2.48 9.23
N PRO A 196 1.49 2.73 10.55
CA PRO A 196 0.93 1.90 11.61
C PRO A 196 -0.59 1.83 11.57
N ILE A 197 -1.26 2.97 11.36
CA ILE A 197 -2.72 3.03 11.26
C ILE A 197 -3.21 2.18 10.10
N ALA A 198 -2.62 2.31 8.92
CA ALA A 198 -2.95 1.51 7.76
C ALA A 198 -2.73 0.01 8.00
N LEU A 199 -1.63 -0.37 8.65
CA LEU A 199 -1.38 -1.76 9.04
C LEU A 199 -2.49 -2.29 9.95
N LEU A 200 -2.90 -1.52 10.97
CA LEU A 200 -3.99 -1.88 11.89
C LEU A 200 -5.32 -2.04 11.17
N VAL A 201 -5.64 -1.19 10.19
CA VAL A 201 -6.82 -1.36 9.32
C VAL A 201 -6.76 -2.69 8.59
N GLY A 202 -5.61 -3.05 8.02
CA GLY A 202 -5.40 -4.34 7.37
C GLY A 202 -5.58 -5.53 8.32
N LEU A 203 -5.06 -5.44 9.56
CA LEU A 203 -5.26 -6.46 10.59
C LEU A 203 -6.74 -6.58 10.96
N ALA A 204 -7.46 -5.47 11.07
CA ALA A 204 -8.91 -5.46 11.34
C ALA A 204 -9.73 -6.15 10.21
N CYS A 205 -9.19 -6.24 8.99
CA CYS A 205 -9.80 -6.98 7.89
C CYS A 205 -9.69 -8.52 8.02
N TRP A 206 -8.90 -9.07 8.96
CA TRP A 206 -8.70 -10.53 9.08
C TRP A 206 -10.00 -11.35 9.12
N PRO A 207 -11.03 -11.00 9.89
CA PRO A 207 -12.26 -11.78 9.89
C PRO A 207 -12.92 -11.88 8.51
N ALA A 208 -12.88 -10.77 7.74
CA ALA A 208 -13.45 -10.72 6.40
C ALA A 208 -12.61 -11.51 5.38
N VAL A 209 -11.29 -11.31 5.35
CA VAL A 209 -10.43 -11.99 4.38
C VAL A 209 -10.33 -13.50 4.64
N ARG A 210 -10.39 -13.95 5.90
CA ARG A 210 -10.38 -15.37 6.24
C ARG A 210 -11.65 -16.09 5.84
N ARG A 211 -12.81 -15.41 5.85
CA ARG A 211 -14.09 -15.99 5.42
C ARG A 211 -14.12 -16.33 3.92
N VAL A 212 -13.30 -15.67 3.12
CA VAL A 212 -13.29 -15.82 1.66
C VAL A 212 -11.99 -16.43 1.13
N GLY A 213 -10.96 -16.56 1.96
CA GLY A 213 -9.68 -17.15 1.60
C GLY A 213 -9.73 -18.66 1.43
N PRO A 214 -8.68 -19.29 0.91
CA PRO A 214 -8.63 -20.72 0.55
C PRO A 214 -8.92 -21.73 1.67
N GLY A 215 -9.07 -21.27 2.92
CA GLY A 215 -9.43 -22.09 4.09
C GLY A 215 -10.92 -22.14 4.39
N ALA A 216 -11.75 -21.31 3.74
CA ALA A 216 -13.18 -21.16 4.08
C ALA A 216 -14.07 -22.37 3.70
N SER A 217 -13.56 -23.28 2.86
CA SER A 217 -14.29 -24.46 2.39
C SER A 217 -14.06 -25.72 3.25
N ARG A 218 -13.41 -25.61 4.40
CA ARG A 218 -13.06 -26.73 5.28
C ARG A 218 -13.72 -26.68 6.67
N GLY A 219 -14.77 -25.88 6.83
CA GLY A 219 -15.58 -25.79 8.04
C GLY A 219 -17.00 -26.28 7.83
#